data_ec23f4e313f3625c21a2848406b78e20
#
_entry.id   ec23f4e313f3625c21a2848406b78e20
#
_cell.length_a   1.000
_cell.length_b   1.000
_cell.length_c   1.000
_cell.angle_alpha   90.00
_cell.angle_beta   90.00
_cell.angle_gamma   90.00
#
_symmetry.space_group_name_H-M   'P 1'
#
loop_
_entity.id
_entity.type
_entity.pdbx_description
1 polymer ?
#
loop_
_entity_poly.entity_id
_entity_poly.type
_entity_poly.pdbx_seq_one_letter_code
_entity_poly.pdbx_strand_id
1 'polypeptide(L)'
;MDTEACVEQAKRIIDAGGEYVRLTTQGVREAENLKNINIGLRSQGYDTPLVADVHFNPKVADVAAQYAEKVRINPGNYVDPGRTFRKLEYTDEEYAQEIEKIRARFIPFLNICKENHTAIRIGVNHGSLSDRIMSHYGDTPEGMVESCMEFLRICVAEHFNDVVISIKASNTVVMVRTVRLLVKEMEKEGMAFPLHLGVTEAGDGEDGRIKSALGIGALLADGLGDTIRVSLSEAPENEIPVARKLVDYILTREGHPFIPGKEAPQFNYLSPGRRKTKAVRNIGGDNLPVVIADVWKGLSKLILSSNLTIFIAVEVCPNHEITI
;
A
#
# COMPACT_ATOMS: atom_id res chain seq x y z
N MET A 1 0.77 -23.78 -14.70
CA MET A 1 1.71 -23.07 -13.84
C MET A 1 3.11 -23.34 -14.38
N ASP A 2 3.86 -22.30 -14.65
CA ASP A 2 5.21 -22.41 -15.23
C ASP A 2 6.25 -22.07 -14.15
N THR A 3 6.86 -23.10 -13.56
CA THR A 3 7.84 -22.97 -12.49
C THR A 3 9.11 -22.27 -12.99
N GLU A 4 9.57 -22.62 -14.19
CA GLU A 4 10.79 -22.09 -14.76
C GLU A 4 10.65 -20.58 -15.06
N ALA A 5 9.53 -20.18 -15.66
CA ALA A 5 9.25 -18.75 -15.87
C ALA A 5 9.17 -17.96 -14.56
N CYS A 6 8.60 -18.56 -13.48
CA CYS A 6 8.57 -17.93 -12.16
C CYS A 6 9.98 -17.78 -11.56
N VAL A 7 10.84 -18.79 -11.70
CA VAL A 7 12.23 -18.73 -11.24
C VAL A 7 13.01 -17.65 -12.00
N GLU A 8 12.90 -17.60 -13.31
CA GLU A 8 13.59 -16.60 -14.13
C GLU A 8 13.10 -15.17 -13.85
N GLN A 9 11.80 -14.98 -13.60
CA GLN A 9 11.29 -13.67 -13.20
C GLN A 9 11.77 -13.28 -11.81
N ALA A 10 11.78 -14.21 -10.86
CA ALA A 10 12.32 -13.98 -9.52
C ALA A 10 13.79 -13.56 -9.56
N LYS A 11 14.61 -14.20 -10.38
CA LYS A 11 16.02 -13.85 -10.58
C LYS A 11 16.16 -12.41 -11.07
N ARG A 12 15.39 -12.01 -12.08
CA ARG A 12 15.43 -10.61 -12.59
C ARG A 12 15.10 -9.59 -11.50
N ILE A 13 14.10 -9.90 -10.64
CA ILE A 13 13.75 -9.03 -9.51
C ILE A 13 14.90 -8.95 -8.51
N ILE A 14 15.52 -10.08 -8.17
CA ILE A 14 16.64 -10.15 -7.23
C ILE A 14 17.87 -9.43 -7.78
N ASP A 15 18.21 -9.67 -9.03
CA ASP A 15 19.34 -9.05 -9.72
C ASP A 15 19.16 -7.53 -9.84
N ALA A 16 17.93 -7.04 -9.90
CA ALA A 16 17.60 -5.61 -9.82
C ALA A 16 17.73 -5.02 -8.40
N GLY A 17 18.05 -5.85 -7.38
CA GLY A 17 18.21 -5.45 -5.99
C GLY A 17 16.96 -5.66 -5.12
N GLY A 18 16.04 -6.53 -5.53
CA GLY A 18 14.88 -6.92 -4.74
C GLY A 18 15.29 -7.78 -3.54
N GLU A 19 14.89 -7.38 -2.34
CA GLU A 19 15.20 -8.07 -1.08
C GLU A 19 14.17 -9.13 -0.70
N TYR A 20 13.00 -9.11 -1.35
CA TYR A 20 11.92 -10.09 -1.24
C TYR A 20 11.29 -10.32 -2.61
N VAL A 21 10.91 -11.55 -2.89
CA VAL A 21 10.11 -11.88 -4.07
C VAL A 21 8.72 -12.32 -3.65
N ARG A 22 7.69 -11.63 -4.15
CA ARG A 22 6.30 -11.96 -3.84
C ARG A 22 5.65 -12.70 -5.00
N LEU A 23 5.03 -13.84 -4.68
CA LEU A 23 4.33 -14.70 -5.61
C LEU A 23 2.85 -14.74 -5.26
N THR A 24 1.98 -14.43 -6.23
CA THR A 24 0.53 -14.59 -6.07
C THR A 24 0.19 -16.07 -5.98
N THR A 25 -0.53 -16.46 -4.94
CA THR A 25 -0.83 -17.84 -4.60
C THR A 25 -2.34 -18.00 -4.42
N GLN A 26 -3.04 -18.35 -5.51
CA GLN A 26 -4.51 -18.38 -5.55
C GLN A 26 -5.09 -19.72 -5.14
N GLY A 27 -4.32 -20.80 -5.29
CA GLY A 27 -4.78 -22.15 -5.02
C GLY A 27 -3.70 -23.04 -4.39
N VAL A 28 -4.12 -24.22 -3.95
CA VAL A 28 -3.24 -25.20 -3.31
C VAL A 28 -2.09 -25.63 -4.22
N ARG A 29 -2.35 -25.77 -5.54
CA ARG A 29 -1.31 -26.14 -6.51
C ARG A 29 -0.20 -25.09 -6.63
N GLU A 30 -0.59 -23.80 -6.59
CA GLU A 30 0.36 -22.69 -6.57
C GLU A 30 1.17 -22.70 -5.27
N ALA A 31 0.51 -22.97 -4.12
CA ALA A 31 1.17 -23.07 -2.84
C ALA A 31 2.18 -24.24 -2.78
N GLU A 32 1.81 -25.41 -3.28
CA GLU A 32 2.72 -26.56 -3.39
C GLU A 32 3.91 -26.28 -4.32
N ASN A 33 3.68 -25.51 -5.39
CA ASN A 33 4.72 -25.17 -6.35
C ASN A 33 5.76 -24.18 -5.81
N LEU A 34 5.46 -23.45 -4.74
CA LEU A 34 6.44 -22.61 -4.04
C LEU A 34 7.68 -23.42 -3.65
N LYS A 35 7.50 -24.69 -3.27
CA LYS A 35 8.61 -25.61 -3.01
C LYS A 35 9.56 -25.75 -4.21
N ASN A 36 9.01 -25.95 -5.42
CA ASN A 36 9.80 -26.14 -6.63
C ASN A 36 10.50 -24.82 -7.03
N ILE A 37 9.82 -23.68 -6.88
CA ILE A 37 10.40 -22.36 -7.16
C ILE A 37 11.54 -22.08 -6.16
N ASN A 38 11.33 -22.38 -4.88
CA ASN A 38 12.36 -22.22 -3.84
C ASN A 38 13.59 -23.09 -4.16
N ILE A 39 13.40 -24.38 -4.46
CA ILE A 39 14.49 -25.29 -4.86
C ILE A 39 15.23 -24.75 -6.09
N GLY A 40 14.48 -24.30 -7.11
CA GLY A 40 15.04 -23.75 -8.34
C GLY A 40 15.92 -22.52 -8.11
N LEU A 41 15.53 -21.63 -7.21
CA LEU A 41 16.32 -20.45 -6.82
C LEU A 41 17.54 -20.84 -5.98
N ARG A 42 17.36 -21.64 -4.92
CA ARG A 42 18.44 -22.06 -4.02
C ARG A 42 19.52 -22.86 -4.75
N SER A 43 19.15 -23.72 -5.69
CA SER A 43 20.11 -24.48 -6.51
C SER A 43 21.00 -23.60 -7.41
N GLN A 44 20.58 -22.38 -7.69
CA GLN A 44 21.32 -21.38 -8.47
C GLN A 44 22.00 -20.32 -7.59
N GLY A 45 21.98 -20.47 -6.26
CA GLY A 45 22.66 -19.59 -5.32
C GLY A 45 21.85 -18.35 -4.90
N TYR A 46 20.55 -18.30 -5.22
CA TYR A 46 19.65 -17.23 -4.78
C TYR A 46 19.00 -17.61 -3.44
N ASP A 47 19.23 -16.85 -2.38
CA ASP A 47 18.71 -17.07 -1.02
C ASP A 47 17.64 -16.07 -0.59
N THR A 48 17.23 -15.18 -1.49
CA THR A 48 16.19 -14.16 -1.25
C THR A 48 14.88 -14.81 -0.80
N PRO A 49 14.27 -14.34 0.31
CA PRO A 49 13.03 -14.88 0.83
C PRO A 49 11.85 -14.74 -0.12
N LEU A 50 11.02 -15.78 -0.18
CA LEU A 50 9.77 -15.79 -0.93
C LEU A 50 8.59 -15.39 -0.03
N VAL A 51 7.69 -14.58 -0.60
CA VAL A 51 6.43 -14.18 0.04
C VAL A 51 5.26 -14.74 -0.75
N ALA A 52 4.51 -15.66 -0.16
CA ALA A 52 3.25 -16.12 -0.72
C ALA A 52 2.13 -15.12 -0.46
N ASP A 53 1.55 -14.57 -1.51
CA ASP A 53 0.40 -13.67 -1.41
C ASP A 53 -0.89 -14.45 -1.62
N VAL A 54 -1.47 -14.90 -0.52
CA VAL A 54 -2.66 -15.78 -0.53
C VAL A 54 -3.94 -14.96 -0.62
N HIS A 55 -4.85 -15.41 -1.47
CA HIS A 55 -6.15 -14.81 -1.69
C HIS A 55 -7.28 -15.81 -1.43
N PHE A 56 -8.30 -15.37 -0.70
CA PHE A 56 -9.62 -15.99 -0.53
C PHE A 56 -9.71 -17.39 0.09
N ASN A 57 -8.63 -18.13 0.27
CA ASN A 57 -8.72 -19.49 0.77
C ASN A 57 -7.69 -19.77 1.88
N PRO A 58 -8.15 -19.91 3.13
CA PRO A 58 -7.25 -20.18 4.27
C PRO A 58 -6.41 -21.46 4.16
N LYS A 59 -6.92 -22.51 3.48
CA LYS A 59 -6.16 -23.74 3.25
C LYS A 59 -4.92 -23.53 2.38
N VAL A 60 -4.97 -22.55 1.49
CA VAL A 60 -3.82 -22.17 0.66
C VAL A 60 -2.73 -21.56 1.52
N ALA A 61 -3.09 -20.78 2.54
CA ALA A 61 -2.14 -20.21 3.49
C ALA A 61 -1.44 -21.31 4.31
N ASP A 62 -2.20 -22.34 4.76
CA ASP A 62 -1.64 -23.47 5.51
C ASP A 62 -0.57 -24.23 4.71
N VAL A 63 -0.81 -24.44 3.41
CA VAL A 63 0.16 -25.10 2.52
C VAL A 63 1.34 -24.18 2.19
N ALA A 64 1.06 -22.90 1.90
CA ALA A 64 2.10 -21.92 1.56
C ALA A 64 3.09 -21.71 2.71
N ALA A 65 2.63 -21.78 3.96
CA ALA A 65 3.47 -21.63 5.15
C ALA A 65 4.55 -22.72 5.30
N GLN A 66 4.40 -23.83 4.59
CA GLN A 66 5.40 -24.91 4.60
C GLN A 66 6.55 -24.67 3.60
N TYR A 67 6.40 -23.72 2.66
CA TYR A 67 7.31 -23.58 1.52
C TYR A 67 7.75 -22.14 1.25
N ALA A 68 7.20 -21.15 1.93
CA ALA A 68 7.57 -19.75 1.80
C ALA A 68 8.04 -19.20 3.16
N GLU A 69 8.98 -18.29 3.14
CA GLU A 69 9.49 -17.64 4.35
C GLU A 69 8.48 -16.64 4.95
N LYS A 70 7.53 -16.21 4.14
CA LYS A 70 6.43 -15.33 4.59
C LYS A 70 5.14 -15.62 3.85
N VAL A 71 4.02 -15.62 4.56
CA VAL A 71 2.68 -15.73 3.96
C VAL A 71 1.88 -14.47 4.25
N ARG A 72 1.32 -13.87 3.21
CA ARG A 72 0.36 -12.78 3.38
C ARG A 72 -1.06 -13.33 3.37
N ILE A 73 -1.82 -12.94 4.36
CA ILE A 73 -3.27 -13.12 4.43
C ILE A 73 -3.99 -11.78 4.39
N ASN A 74 -5.26 -11.79 3.97
CA ASN A 74 -6.11 -10.61 4.00
C ASN A 74 -7.25 -10.81 5.01
N PRO A 75 -7.27 -10.08 6.12
CA PRO A 75 -8.34 -10.15 7.12
C PRO A 75 -9.74 -10.11 6.54
N GLY A 76 -9.98 -9.28 5.56
CA GLY A 76 -11.30 -9.07 4.97
C GLY A 76 -11.88 -10.27 4.22
N ASN A 77 -11.09 -11.31 3.93
CA ASN A 77 -11.55 -12.52 3.23
C ASN A 77 -10.83 -13.80 3.68
N TYR A 78 -10.24 -13.79 4.86
CA TYR A 78 -9.55 -14.97 5.41
C TYR A 78 -10.52 -15.94 6.08
N VAL A 79 -11.44 -15.45 6.89
CA VAL A 79 -12.49 -16.23 7.57
C VAL A 79 -13.86 -15.74 7.15
N ASP A 80 -14.06 -14.44 7.15
CA ASP A 80 -15.28 -13.83 6.66
C ASP A 80 -15.48 -14.16 5.18
N PRO A 81 -16.71 -14.40 4.73
CA PRO A 81 -16.98 -14.55 3.31
C PRO A 81 -16.55 -13.28 2.57
N GLY A 82 -16.13 -13.44 1.33
CA GLY A 82 -15.80 -12.29 0.48
C GLY A 82 -16.97 -11.30 0.44
N ARG A 83 -16.64 -10.01 0.26
CA ARG A 83 -17.60 -8.90 0.29
C ARG A 83 -18.81 -9.16 -0.62
N THR A 84 -20.00 -9.18 -0.03
CA THR A 84 -21.28 -9.35 -0.73
C THR A 84 -22.12 -8.07 -0.77
N PHE A 85 -21.61 -6.98 -0.19
CA PHE A 85 -22.27 -5.67 -0.04
C PHE A 85 -23.58 -5.73 0.77
N ARG A 86 -23.68 -6.69 1.68
CA ARG A 86 -24.83 -6.80 2.58
C ARG A 86 -24.54 -6.00 3.85
N LYS A 87 -25.55 -5.26 4.28
CA LYS A 87 -25.54 -4.67 5.62
C LYS A 87 -25.91 -5.76 6.62
N LEU A 88 -25.02 -5.99 7.58
CA LEU A 88 -25.20 -6.96 8.66
C LEU A 88 -25.40 -6.18 9.96
N GLU A 89 -26.33 -6.62 10.78
CA GLU A 89 -26.53 -6.06 12.11
C GLU A 89 -26.15 -7.15 13.10
N TYR A 90 -25.24 -6.83 14.00
CA TYR A 90 -24.76 -7.72 15.05
C TYR A 90 -25.01 -7.09 16.42
N THR A 91 -25.47 -7.90 17.37
CA THR A 91 -25.30 -7.54 18.78
C THR A 91 -23.83 -7.71 19.18
N ASP A 92 -23.46 -7.18 20.34
CA ASP A 92 -22.09 -7.32 20.85
C ASP A 92 -21.71 -8.80 21.04
N GLU A 93 -22.66 -9.62 21.48
CA GLU A 93 -22.48 -11.07 21.65
C GLU A 93 -22.28 -11.78 20.30
N GLU A 94 -23.06 -11.42 19.28
CA GLU A 94 -22.91 -11.99 17.94
C GLU A 94 -21.59 -11.57 17.32
N TYR A 95 -21.17 -10.33 17.50
CA TYR A 95 -19.87 -9.85 17.02
C TYR A 95 -18.72 -10.61 17.70
N ALA A 96 -18.79 -10.81 19.00
CA ALA A 96 -17.81 -11.62 19.74
C ALA A 96 -17.73 -13.06 19.23
N GLN A 97 -18.85 -13.67 18.85
CA GLN A 97 -18.86 -15.01 18.23
C GLN A 97 -18.15 -15.04 16.88
N GLU A 98 -18.28 -13.99 16.07
CA GLU A 98 -17.51 -13.89 14.82
C GLU A 98 -16.00 -13.81 15.08
N ILE A 99 -15.56 -13.08 16.11
CA ILE A 99 -14.15 -13.05 16.53
C ILE A 99 -13.67 -14.43 16.94
N GLU A 100 -14.49 -15.20 17.68
CA GLU A 100 -14.11 -16.58 18.05
C GLU A 100 -14.00 -17.51 16.81
N LYS A 101 -14.78 -17.31 15.77
CA LYS A 101 -14.61 -18.03 14.51
C LYS A 101 -13.26 -17.69 13.84
N ILE A 102 -12.88 -16.41 13.89
CA ILE A 102 -11.56 -15.98 13.39
C ILE A 102 -10.47 -16.67 14.19
N ARG A 103 -10.54 -16.66 15.52
CA ARG A 103 -9.57 -17.34 16.39
C ARG A 103 -9.47 -18.84 16.07
N ALA A 104 -10.58 -19.51 16.00
CA ALA A 104 -10.65 -20.96 15.73
C ALA A 104 -10.00 -21.35 14.40
N ARG A 105 -10.03 -20.48 13.39
CA ARG A 105 -9.39 -20.73 12.09
C ARG A 105 -7.94 -20.23 12.02
N PHE A 106 -7.63 -19.14 12.70
CA PHE A 106 -6.34 -18.48 12.59
C PHE A 106 -5.27 -19.13 13.47
N ILE A 107 -5.61 -19.58 14.68
CA ILE A 107 -4.67 -20.24 15.59
C ILE A 107 -4.02 -21.50 14.98
N PRO A 108 -4.74 -22.42 14.34
CA PRO A 108 -4.10 -23.54 13.63
C PRO A 108 -3.08 -23.12 12.58
N PHE A 109 -3.37 -22.06 11.84
CA PHE A 109 -2.42 -21.49 10.87
C PHE A 109 -1.17 -20.89 11.54
N LEU A 110 -1.34 -20.16 12.66
CA LEU A 110 -0.21 -19.67 13.45
C LEU A 110 0.70 -20.79 13.93
N ASN A 111 0.12 -21.94 14.32
CA ASN A 111 0.90 -23.09 14.73
C ASN A 111 1.73 -23.69 13.58
N ILE A 112 1.14 -23.79 12.37
CA ILE A 112 1.89 -24.19 11.16
C ILE A 112 3.04 -23.21 10.89
N CYS A 113 2.80 -21.91 11.04
CA CYS A 113 3.82 -20.88 10.86
C CYS A 113 4.96 -21.02 11.91
N LYS A 114 4.62 -21.29 13.18
CA LYS A 114 5.61 -21.55 14.24
C LYS A 114 6.49 -22.78 13.92
N GLU A 115 5.87 -23.87 13.49
CA GLU A 115 6.55 -25.13 13.15
C GLU A 115 7.51 -24.98 11.95
N ASN A 116 7.16 -24.12 10.98
CA ASN A 116 7.93 -23.90 9.76
C ASN A 116 8.80 -22.63 9.79
N HIS A 117 8.83 -21.89 10.90
CA HIS A 117 9.53 -20.59 11.02
C HIS A 117 9.09 -19.58 9.97
N THR A 118 7.81 -19.59 9.62
CA THR A 118 7.23 -18.72 8.59
C THR A 118 6.65 -17.47 9.22
N ALA A 119 7.12 -16.31 8.77
CA ALA A 119 6.52 -15.04 9.15
C ALA A 119 5.16 -14.84 8.45
N ILE A 120 4.29 -14.05 9.06
CA ILE A 120 3.03 -13.65 8.41
C ILE A 120 3.00 -12.16 8.08
N ARG A 121 2.29 -11.82 7.01
CA ARG A 121 1.91 -10.45 6.75
C ARG A 121 0.39 -10.32 6.79
N ILE A 122 -0.11 -9.57 7.77
CA ILE A 122 -1.51 -9.17 7.84
C ILE A 122 -1.69 -8.00 6.90
N GLY A 123 -2.37 -8.25 5.77
CA GLY A 123 -2.43 -7.30 4.66
C GLY A 123 -3.86 -6.86 4.37
N VAL A 124 -4.28 -5.73 4.95
CA VAL A 124 -5.59 -5.11 4.71
C VAL A 124 -5.56 -4.27 3.44
N ASN A 125 -6.57 -4.42 2.61
CA ASN A 125 -6.83 -3.56 1.45
C ASN A 125 -8.18 -2.88 1.60
N HIS A 126 -8.24 -1.58 1.33
CA HIS A 126 -9.45 -0.77 1.42
C HIS A 126 -10.64 -1.38 0.66
N GLY A 127 -10.44 -1.83 -0.58
CA GLY A 127 -11.51 -2.42 -1.40
C GLY A 127 -11.97 -3.83 -1.02
N SER A 128 -11.37 -4.47 0.00
CA SER A 128 -11.65 -5.87 0.37
C SER A 128 -11.92 -6.08 1.87
N LEU A 129 -12.47 -5.08 2.54
CA LEU A 129 -12.98 -5.24 3.91
C LEU A 129 -14.19 -6.19 3.92
N SER A 130 -14.33 -6.99 4.98
CA SER A 130 -15.51 -7.87 5.14
C SER A 130 -16.80 -7.07 5.35
N ASP A 131 -17.94 -7.68 5.01
CA ASP A 131 -19.25 -7.06 5.23
C ASP A 131 -19.48 -6.78 6.73
N ARG A 132 -18.91 -7.59 7.62
CA ARG A 132 -18.95 -7.40 9.08
C ARG A 132 -18.28 -6.08 9.50
N ILE A 133 -17.04 -5.87 9.07
CA ILE A 133 -16.30 -4.63 9.33
C ILE A 133 -17.00 -3.43 8.67
N MET A 134 -17.44 -3.57 7.42
CA MET A 134 -18.13 -2.52 6.69
C MET A 134 -19.44 -2.11 7.35
N SER A 135 -20.17 -3.06 7.93
CA SER A 135 -21.45 -2.80 8.58
C SER A 135 -21.30 -2.11 9.93
N HIS A 136 -20.24 -2.42 10.67
CA HIS A 136 -19.99 -1.89 12.01
C HIS A 136 -19.21 -0.57 12.00
N TYR A 137 -18.14 -0.48 11.19
CA TYR A 137 -17.22 0.65 11.16
C TYR A 137 -17.34 1.51 9.89
N GLY A 138 -18.03 1.01 8.84
CA GLY A 138 -18.10 1.65 7.55
C GLY A 138 -16.83 1.50 6.71
N ASP A 139 -16.83 2.17 5.54
CA ASP A 139 -15.66 2.25 4.64
C ASP A 139 -14.72 3.38 5.10
N THR A 140 -14.11 3.20 6.25
CA THR A 140 -13.37 4.23 6.98
C THR A 140 -11.95 3.75 7.35
N PRO A 141 -11.03 4.66 7.62
CA PRO A 141 -9.74 4.32 8.21
C PRO A 141 -9.87 3.50 9.50
N GLU A 142 -10.86 3.80 10.33
CA GLU A 142 -11.16 3.10 11.58
C GLU A 142 -11.52 1.63 11.32
N GLY A 143 -12.36 1.37 10.31
CA GLY A 143 -12.71 0.00 9.90
C GLY A 143 -11.51 -0.78 9.35
N MET A 144 -10.64 -0.14 8.57
CA MET A 144 -9.41 -0.77 8.08
C MET A 144 -8.46 -1.12 9.24
N VAL A 145 -8.33 -0.23 10.21
CA VAL A 145 -7.50 -0.44 11.40
C VAL A 145 -8.05 -1.60 12.23
N GLU A 146 -9.33 -1.60 12.55
CA GLU A 146 -9.93 -2.66 13.35
C GLU A 146 -9.86 -4.02 12.67
N SER A 147 -10.07 -4.08 11.36
CA SER A 147 -9.86 -5.31 10.57
C SER A 147 -8.45 -5.91 10.75
N CYS A 148 -7.46 -5.06 10.97
CA CYS A 148 -6.09 -5.48 11.27
C CYS A 148 -5.92 -5.87 12.75
N MET A 149 -6.40 -5.02 13.65
CA MET A 149 -6.22 -5.16 15.11
C MET A 149 -6.85 -6.43 15.67
N GLU A 150 -7.97 -6.88 15.12
CA GLU A 150 -8.59 -8.17 15.50
C GLU A 150 -7.61 -9.34 15.36
N PHE A 151 -6.85 -9.38 14.25
CA PHE A 151 -5.84 -10.42 14.01
C PHE A 151 -4.59 -10.22 14.86
N LEU A 152 -4.15 -8.97 15.06
CA LEU A 152 -2.99 -8.67 15.90
C LEU A 152 -3.20 -9.06 17.34
N ARG A 153 -4.39 -8.80 17.89
CA ARG A 153 -4.74 -9.23 19.27
C ARG A 153 -4.65 -10.75 19.43
N ILE A 154 -5.02 -11.51 18.38
CA ILE A 154 -4.86 -12.97 18.39
C ILE A 154 -3.38 -13.34 18.35
N CYS A 155 -2.57 -12.71 17.49
CA CYS A 155 -1.13 -12.96 17.43
C CYS A 155 -0.45 -12.73 18.79
N VAL A 156 -0.78 -11.62 19.46
CA VAL A 156 -0.25 -11.29 20.79
C VAL A 156 -0.70 -12.34 21.83
N ALA A 157 -1.96 -12.72 21.83
CA ALA A 157 -2.49 -13.74 22.75
C ALA A 157 -1.84 -15.11 22.55
N GLU A 158 -1.49 -15.46 21.32
CA GLU A 158 -0.79 -16.69 20.95
C GLU A 158 0.74 -16.59 21.02
N HIS A 159 1.31 -15.47 21.48
CA HIS A 159 2.74 -15.21 21.54
C HIS A 159 3.45 -15.40 20.17
N PHE A 160 2.78 -14.99 19.10
CA PHE A 160 3.31 -15.02 17.73
C PHE A 160 3.75 -13.62 17.32
N ASN A 161 5.07 -13.41 17.22
CA ASN A 161 5.65 -12.08 16.97
C ASN A 161 6.22 -11.91 15.55
N ASP A 162 6.31 -12.98 14.76
CA ASP A 162 6.82 -12.92 13.38
C ASP A 162 5.76 -12.35 12.41
N VAL A 163 5.34 -11.11 12.71
CA VAL A 163 4.24 -10.42 12.02
C VAL A 163 4.74 -9.16 11.36
N VAL A 164 4.34 -8.95 10.13
CA VAL A 164 4.45 -7.68 9.38
C VAL A 164 3.05 -7.21 9.02
N ILE A 165 2.82 -5.92 9.02
CA ILE A 165 1.50 -5.37 8.71
C ILE A 165 1.56 -4.56 7.43
N SER A 166 0.50 -4.62 6.63
CA SER A 166 0.31 -3.67 5.53
C SER A 166 -1.14 -3.22 5.44
N ILE A 167 -1.32 -1.91 5.32
CA ILE A 167 -2.59 -1.31 4.94
C ILE A 167 -2.39 -0.61 3.61
N LYS A 168 -3.21 -0.93 2.64
CA LYS A 168 -3.12 -0.41 1.28
C LYS A 168 -4.46 0.15 0.81
N ALA A 169 -4.38 1.25 0.11
CA ALA A 169 -5.50 1.87 -0.59
C ALA A 169 -4.98 2.50 -1.90
N SER A 170 -5.88 2.71 -2.86
CA SER A 170 -5.59 3.46 -4.08
C SER A 170 -5.58 4.97 -3.83
N ASN A 171 -6.35 5.43 -2.84
CA ASN A 171 -6.30 6.80 -2.36
C ASN A 171 -5.17 6.96 -1.35
N THR A 172 -4.17 7.77 -1.70
CA THR A 172 -2.97 7.99 -0.90
C THR A 172 -3.26 8.68 0.44
N VAL A 173 -4.23 9.59 0.48
CA VAL A 173 -4.64 10.28 1.73
C VAL A 173 -5.28 9.29 2.69
N VAL A 174 -6.18 8.44 2.20
CA VAL A 174 -6.81 7.37 3.02
C VAL A 174 -5.73 6.43 3.54
N MET A 175 -4.79 5.99 2.69
CA MET A 175 -3.72 5.08 3.10
C MET A 175 -2.85 5.69 4.20
N VAL A 176 -2.35 6.91 4.00
CA VAL A 176 -1.47 7.60 4.97
C VAL A 176 -2.19 7.81 6.30
N ARG A 177 -3.43 8.29 6.25
CA ARG A 177 -4.24 8.48 7.46
C ARG A 177 -4.46 7.17 8.21
N THR A 178 -4.78 6.10 7.49
CA THR A 178 -5.06 4.79 8.11
C THR A 178 -3.81 4.20 8.76
N VAL A 179 -2.64 4.29 8.11
CA VAL A 179 -1.39 3.79 8.69
C VAL A 179 -1.01 4.58 9.94
N ARG A 180 -1.13 5.91 9.92
CA ARG A 180 -0.91 6.74 11.12
C ARG A 180 -1.85 6.37 12.27
N LEU A 181 -3.13 6.12 11.94
CA LEU A 181 -4.12 5.67 12.92
C LEU A 181 -3.76 4.28 13.48
N LEU A 182 -3.36 3.35 12.62
CA LEU A 182 -2.95 2.01 13.04
C LEU A 182 -1.77 2.07 14.03
N VAL A 183 -0.76 2.86 13.74
CA VAL A 183 0.40 3.03 14.65
C VAL A 183 -0.06 3.51 16.01
N LYS A 184 -0.92 4.53 16.05
CA LYS A 184 -1.48 5.07 17.29
C LYS A 184 -2.27 4.02 18.07
N GLU A 185 -3.09 3.20 17.40
CA GLU A 185 -3.88 2.15 18.08
C GLU A 185 -2.99 0.99 18.55
N MET A 186 -1.98 0.60 17.77
CA MET A 186 -0.99 -0.38 18.21
C MET A 186 -0.23 0.10 19.46
N GLU A 187 0.22 1.35 19.49
CA GLU A 187 0.93 1.92 20.65
C GLU A 187 0.05 1.89 21.91
N LYS A 188 -1.23 2.19 21.80
CA LYS A 188 -2.17 2.13 22.94
C LYS A 188 -2.28 0.74 23.53
N GLU A 189 -2.18 -0.31 22.70
CA GLU A 189 -2.27 -1.71 23.11
C GLU A 189 -0.87 -2.34 23.35
N GLY A 190 0.21 -1.53 23.35
CA GLY A 190 1.58 -1.99 23.59
C GLY A 190 2.17 -2.82 22.46
N MET A 191 1.72 -2.63 21.23
CA MET A 191 2.18 -3.34 20.04
C MET A 191 3.12 -2.46 19.22
N ALA A 192 4.17 -3.08 18.60
CA ALA A 192 5.15 -2.40 17.76
C ALA A 192 5.58 -3.30 16.59
N PHE A 193 4.61 -3.76 15.79
CA PHE A 193 4.89 -4.61 14.64
C PHE A 193 5.39 -3.80 13.43
N PRO A 194 6.34 -4.35 12.65
CA PRO A 194 6.86 -3.69 11.46
C PRO A 194 5.81 -3.50 10.37
N LEU A 195 5.97 -2.42 9.60
CA LEU A 195 5.05 -1.97 8.57
C LEU A 195 5.61 -2.18 7.16
N HIS A 196 4.79 -2.74 6.29
CA HIS A 196 5.05 -2.82 4.86
C HIS A 196 4.18 -1.81 4.11
N LEU A 197 4.79 -0.81 3.51
CA LEU A 197 4.08 0.25 2.83
C LEU A 197 3.88 -0.04 1.34
N GLY A 198 2.77 0.43 0.80
CA GLY A 198 2.51 0.35 -0.64
C GLY A 198 1.17 0.96 -1.00
N VAL A 199 1.10 1.54 -2.18
CA VAL A 199 -0.15 2.04 -2.79
C VAL A 199 -0.67 0.96 -3.74
N THR A 200 -1.96 0.62 -3.67
CA THR A 200 -2.60 -0.28 -4.64
C THR A 200 -3.10 0.52 -5.84
N GLU A 201 -3.04 -0.10 -7.03
CA GLU A 201 -3.56 0.53 -8.25
C GLU A 201 -2.99 1.94 -8.46
N ALA A 202 -1.67 2.07 -8.26
CA ALA A 202 -1.02 3.36 -8.34
C ALA A 202 -1.09 3.96 -9.75
N GLY A 203 -1.22 3.12 -10.76
CA GLY A 203 -1.32 3.55 -12.15
C GLY A 203 -0.10 3.19 -12.97
N ASP A 204 -0.09 3.71 -14.18
CA ASP A 204 0.94 3.45 -15.18
C ASP A 204 1.99 4.57 -15.20
N GLY A 205 3.18 4.25 -15.66
CA GLY A 205 4.24 5.19 -15.97
C GLY A 205 4.54 6.16 -14.82
N GLU A 206 4.48 7.45 -15.12
CA GLU A 206 4.81 8.53 -14.19
C GLU A 206 3.76 8.70 -13.08
N ASP A 207 2.49 8.51 -13.40
CA ASP A 207 1.40 8.63 -12.41
C ASP A 207 1.56 7.61 -11.27
N GLY A 208 1.92 6.37 -11.61
CA GLY A 208 2.19 5.34 -10.63
C GLY A 208 3.37 5.67 -9.70
N ARG A 209 4.41 6.30 -10.28
CA ARG A 209 5.59 6.77 -9.53
C ARG A 209 5.23 7.90 -8.58
N ILE A 210 4.46 8.89 -9.06
CA ILE A 210 4.01 10.05 -8.26
C ILE A 210 3.12 9.59 -7.11
N LYS A 211 2.11 8.75 -7.37
CA LYS A 211 1.23 8.22 -6.33
C LYS A 211 2.00 7.42 -5.27
N SER A 212 2.93 6.57 -5.71
CA SER A 212 3.77 5.79 -4.80
C SER A 212 4.65 6.70 -3.95
N ALA A 213 5.25 7.73 -4.55
CA ALA A 213 6.07 8.70 -3.84
C ALA A 213 5.25 9.50 -2.82
N LEU A 214 4.02 9.91 -3.16
CA LEU A 214 3.14 10.62 -2.24
C LEU A 214 2.72 9.75 -1.06
N GLY A 215 2.22 8.54 -1.33
CA GLY A 215 1.69 7.68 -0.27
C GLY A 215 2.80 7.09 0.61
N ILE A 216 3.79 6.43 0.00
CA ILE A 216 4.89 5.79 0.73
C ILE A 216 5.83 6.87 1.32
N GLY A 217 6.18 7.88 0.52
CA GLY A 217 7.12 8.93 0.93
C GLY A 217 6.61 9.75 2.11
N ALA A 218 5.30 10.03 2.21
CA ALA A 218 4.73 10.72 3.36
C ALA A 218 4.94 9.94 4.65
N LEU A 219 4.74 8.61 4.63
CA LEU A 219 4.92 7.76 5.81
C LEU A 219 6.40 7.58 6.16
N LEU A 220 7.27 7.37 5.17
CA LEU A 220 8.72 7.31 5.39
C LEU A 220 9.25 8.64 5.99
N ALA A 221 8.70 9.79 5.56
CA ALA A 221 9.05 11.08 6.14
C ALA A 221 8.58 11.25 7.59
N ASP A 222 7.54 10.53 8.01
CA ASP A 222 7.11 10.43 9.41
C ASP A 222 8.00 9.47 10.23
N GLY A 223 8.94 8.75 9.60
CA GLY A 223 9.71 7.66 10.25
C GLY A 223 8.93 6.35 10.33
N LEU A 224 7.86 6.19 9.57
CA LEU A 224 7.03 5.00 9.54
C LEU A 224 7.31 4.16 8.29
N GLY A 225 7.56 2.86 8.48
CA GLY A 225 7.75 1.89 7.40
C GLY A 225 9.10 1.20 7.42
N ASP A 226 9.06 -0.11 7.39
CA ASP A 226 10.23 -1.01 7.47
C ASP A 226 10.52 -1.68 6.13
N THR A 227 9.49 -1.91 5.34
CA THR A 227 9.60 -2.40 3.96
C THR A 227 8.63 -1.66 3.05
N ILE A 228 8.96 -1.54 1.78
CA ILE A 228 8.10 -0.88 0.80
C ILE A 228 7.90 -1.73 -0.46
N ARG A 229 6.79 -1.50 -1.16
CA ARG A 229 6.59 -1.97 -2.52
C ARG A 229 5.95 -0.86 -3.35
N VAL A 230 6.66 -0.42 -4.38
CA VAL A 230 6.09 0.34 -5.48
C VAL A 230 5.31 -0.63 -6.37
N SER A 231 4.17 -0.24 -6.90
CA SER A 231 3.36 -1.05 -7.80
C SER A 231 3.10 -0.27 -9.08
N LEU A 232 3.66 -0.76 -10.18
CA LEU A 232 3.55 -0.17 -11.51
C LEU A 232 2.92 -1.19 -12.46
N SER A 233 2.35 -0.70 -13.56
CA SER A 233 1.88 -1.53 -14.69
C SER A 233 3.04 -1.86 -15.65
N GLU A 234 4.19 -2.22 -15.10
CA GLU A 234 5.44 -2.51 -15.81
C GLU A 234 5.98 -3.89 -15.37
N ALA A 235 7.07 -4.34 -15.97
CA ALA A 235 7.76 -5.54 -15.50
C ALA A 235 8.19 -5.37 -14.02
N PRO A 236 8.00 -6.38 -13.15
CA PRO A 236 8.22 -6.24 -11.70
C PRO A 236 9.63 -5.77 -11.32
N GLU A 237 10.64 -6.17 -12.08
CA GLU A 237 12.03 -5.72 -11.88
C GLU A 237 12.21 -4.20 -12.01
N ASN A 238 11.35 -3.53 -12.79
CA ASN A 238 11.37 -2.06 -12.96
C ASN A 238 10.84 -1.32 -11.72
N GLU A 239 10.10 -1.98 -10.84
CA GLU A 239 9.62 -1.41 -9.58
C GLU A 239 10.79 -1.14 -8.61
N ILE A 240 11.85 -1.95 -8.65
CA ILE A 240 12.96 -1.92 -7.69
C ILE A 240 13.77 -0.62 -7.74
N PRO A 241 14.25 -0.15 -8.91
CA PRO A 241 14.97 1.13 -8.97
C PRO A 241 14.13 2.32 -8.50
N VAL A 242 12.82 2.29 -8.77
CA VAL A 242 11.89 3.36 -8.34
C VAL A 242 11.73 3.36 -6.82
N ALA A 243 11.55 2.16 -6.23
CA ALA A 243 11.47 2.01 -4.78
C ALA A 243 12.78 2.44 -4.10
N ARG A 244 13.93 2.01 -4.61
CA ARG A 244 15.26 2.39 -4.10
C ARG A 244 15.46 3.90 -4.13
N LYS A 245 15.17 4.55 -5.27
CA LYS A 245 15.28 6.01 -5.42
C LYS A 245 14.44 6.76 -4.38
N LEU A 246 13.24 6.24 -4.06
CA LEU A 246 12.39 6.86 -3.04
C LEU A 246 13.00 6.74 -1.64
N VAL A 247 13.51 5.57 -1.28
CA VAL A 247 14.18 5.34 0.02
C VAL A 247 15.43 6.22 0.12
N ASP A 248 16.28 6.20 -0.90
CA ASP A 248 17.52 6.99 -0.92
C ASP A 248 17.23 8.49 -0.79
N TYR A 249 16.17 8.98 -1.44
CA TYR A 249 15.75 10.37 -1.29
C TYR A 249 15.37 10.72 0.15
N ILE A 250 14.63 9.85 0.84
CA ILE A 250 14.28 10.06 2.25
C ILE A 250 15.53 10.05 3.13
N LEU A 251 16.47 9.12 2.90
CA LEU A 251 17.73 9.05 3.64
C LEU A 251 18.59 10.32 3.47
N THR A 252 18.59 10.93 2.28
CA THR A 252 19.30 12.22 2.08
C THR A 252 18.76 13.36 2.92
N ARG A 253 17.59 13.21 3.52
CA ARG A 253 16.99 14.21 4.41
C ARG A 253 17.36 14.03 5.89
N GLU A 254 18.10 13.00 6.22
CA GLU A 254 18.61 12.78 7.56
C GLU A 254 19.45 14.00 7.99
N GLY A 255 19.21 14.49 9.20
CA GLY A 255 19.86 15.69 9.72
C GLY A 255 19.35 17.02 9.14
N HIS A 256 18.32 17.01 8.30
CA HIS A 256 17.71 18.27 7.83
C HIS A 256 17.17 19.07 9.02
N PRO A 257 17.43 20.40 9.06
CA PRO A 257 16.94 21.22 10.16
C PRO A 257 15.41 21.21 10.22
N PHE A 258 14.88 21.23 11.43
CA PHE A 258 13.44 21.32 11.66
C PHE A 258 12.84 22.54 10.94
N ILE A 259 11.84 22.33 10.10
CA ILE A 259 11.09 23.42 9.46
C ILE A 259 9.86 23.70 10.33
N PRO A 260 9.83 24.83 11.04
CA PRO A 260 8.70 25.15 11.90
C PRO A 260 7.45 25.36 11.05
N GLY A 261 6.40 24.62 11.36
CA GLY A 261 5.08 24.79 10.78
C GLY A 261 4.07 25.25 11.82
N LYS A 262 3.02 25.92 11.38
CA LYS A 262 1.85 26.19 12.22
C LYS A 262 0.67 25.48 11.61
N GLU A 263 -0.12 24.82 12.45
CA GLU A 263 -1.42 24.33 12.01
C GLU A 263 -2.27 25.49 11.51
N ALA A 264 -2.92 25.28 10.36
CA ALA A 264 -3.94 26.18 9.87
C ALA A 264 -5.31 25.65 10.33
N PRO A 265 -5.87 26.12 11.46
CA PRO A 265 -7.05 25.51 12.07
C PRO A 265 -8.29 25.55 11.18
N GLN A 266 -8.28 26.38 10.13
CA GLN A 266 -9.37 26.49 9.15
C GLN A 266 -9.13 25.61 7.91
N PHE A 267 -8.00 24.94 7.80
CA PHE A 267 -7.67 24.11 6.65
C PHE A 267 -7.83 22.63 6.98
N ASN A 268 -8.84 22.02 6.38
CA ASN A 268 -9.01 20.58 6.48
C ASN A 268 -8.43 19.90 5.23
N TYR A 269 -7.24 19.34 5.34
CA TYR A 269 -6.55 18.66 4.24
C TYR A 269 -7.21 17.31 3.87
N LEU A 270 -8.09 16.77 4.71
CA LEU A 270 -8.85 15.54 4.45
C LEU A 270 -10.12 15.81 3.61
N SER A 271 -10.68 17.01 3.78
CA SER A 271 -11.84 17.48 3.04
C SER A 271 -11.64 18.96 2.69
N PRO A 272 -10.70 19.27 1.80
CA PRO A 272 -10.35 20.64 1.49
C PRO A 272 -11.50 21.34 0.78
N GLY A 273 -11.99 22.42 1.37
CA GLY A 273 -12.93 23.32 0.71
C GLY A 273 -12.18 24.23 -0.28
N ARG A 274 -12.72 24.37 -1.49
CA ARG A 274 -12.15 25.33 -2.44
C ARG A 274 -12.30 26.76 -1.89
N ARG A 275 -11.20 27.51 -1.81
CA ARG A 275 -11.21 28.92 -1.42
C ARG A 275 -12.05 29.72 -2.43
N LYS A 276 -12.99 30.52 -1.96
CA LYS A 276 -13.76 31.44 -2.79
C LYS A 276 -12.85 32.56 -3.29
N THR A 277 -12.84 32.78 -4.59
CA THR A 277 -12.09 33.85 -5.24
C THR A 277 -13.00 34.62 -6.20
N LYS A 278 -12.58 35.85 -6.58
CA LYS A 278 -13.22 36.55 -7.69
C LYS A 278 -12.71 35.99 -9.00
N ALA A 279 -13.57 35.89 -9.99
CA ALA A 279 -13.17 35.50 -11.32
C ALA A 279 -12.43 36.68 -12.01
N VAL A 280 -11.28 36.35 -12.61
CA VAL A 280 -10.57 37.23 -13.52
C VAL A 280 -10.52 36.51 -14.85
N ARG A 281 -11.36 36.91 -15.77
CA ARG A 281 -11.62 36.18 -17.02
C ARG A 281 -12.03 34.72 -16.71
N ASN A 282 -11.27 33.74 -17.18
CA ASN A 282 -11.48 32.30 -16.94
C ASN A 282 -10.69 31.73 -15.76
N ILE A 283 -10.09 32.57 -14.93
CA ILE A 283 -9.30 32.16 -13.75
C ILE A 283 -10.06 32.55 -12.48
N GLY A 284 -10.14 31.65 -11.53
CA GLY A 284 -10.81 31.88 -10.24
C GLY A 284 -12.34 31.80 -10.34
N GLY A 285 -13.06 32.25 -9.30
CA GLY A 285 -14.50 32.04 -9.18
C GLY A 285 -14.86 30.56 -9.22
N ASP A 286 -15.87 30.23 -10.00
CA ASP A 286 -16.33 28.84 -10.20
C ASP A 286 -15.64 28.14 -11.40
N ASN A 287 -14.70 28.81 -12.06
CA ASN A 287 -13.97 28.23 -13.18
C ASN A 287 -13.06 27.08 -12.69
N LEU A 288 -12.85 26.08 -13.56
CA LEU A 288 -11.89 25.02 -13.33
C LEU A 288 -10.47 25.60 -13.29
N PRO A 289 -9.51 24.93 -12.59
CA PRO A 289 -8.12 25.31 -12.63
C PRO A 289 -7.58 25.35 -14.06
N VAL A 290 -6.84 26.38 -14.39
CA VAL A 290 -6.20 26.55 -15.70
C VAL A 290 -4.79 25.98 -15.63
N VAL A 291 -4.43 25.16 -16.61
CA VAL A 291 -3.06 24.65 -16.76
C VAL A 291 -2.28 25.63 -17.61
N ILE A 292 -1.15 26.04 -17.10
CA ILE A 292 -0.24 26.96 -17.78
C ILE A 292 1.02 26.19 -18.08
N ALA A 293 1.50 26.23 -19.32
CA ALA A 293 2.73 25.63 -19.75
C ALA A 293 3.69 26.71 -20.30
N ASP A 294 4.96 26.63 -19.91
CA ASP A 294 6.00 27.43 -20.52
C ASP A 294 6.38 26.83 -21.88
N VAL A 295 6.17 27.60 -22.95
CA VAL A 295 6.45 27.17 -24.33
C VAL A 295 7.78 27.73 -24.89
N TRP A 296 8.67 28.21 -24.03
CA TRP A 296 9.94 28.81 -24.43
C TRP A 296 10.87 27.86 -25.21
N LYS A 297 10.70 26.55 -25.06
CA LYS A 297 11.51 25.55 -25.78
C LYS A 297 10.63 24.70 -26.70
N GLY A 298 10.26 25.24 -27.90
CA GLY A 298 9.66 24.35 -28.90
C GLY A 298 8.47 24.88 -29.69
N LEU A 299 8.49 26.15 -30.08
CA LEU A 299 7.44 26.81 -30.86
C LEU A 299 7.18 26.25 -32.27
N SER A 300 7.80 25.14 -32.68
CA SER A 300 7.69 24.68 -34.08
C SER A 300 6.53 23.70 -34.36
N LYS A 301 5.79 23.19 -33.34
CA LYS A 301 4.64 22.31 -33.59
C LYS A 301 3.61 22.32 -32.45
N LEU A 302 2.81 23.39 -32.31
CA LEU A 302 1.57 23.30 -31.53
C LEU A 302 0.39 23.37 -32.51
N ILE A 303 -0.20 22.24 -32.81
CA ILE A 303 -1.52 22.19 -33.44
C ILE A 303 -2.54 22.35 -32.34
N LEU A 304 -3.21 23.50 -32.29
CA LEU A 304 -4.31 23.78 -31.39
C LEU A 304 -5.54 22.96 -31.80
N SER A 305 -5.89 21.96 -31.01
CA SER A 305 -7.23 21.37 -31.10
C SER A 305 -8.23 22.28 -30.37
N SER A 306 -9.40 22.41 -30.93
CA SER A 306 -10.36 23.51 -30.79
C SER A 306 -11.03 23.73 -29.43
N ASN A 307 -10.60 23.14 -28.32
CA ASN A 307 -11.27 23.30 -27.02
C ASN A 307 -10.33 23.47 -25.82
N LEU A 308 -9.04 23.74 -26.02
CA LEU A 308 -8.13 24.00 -24.93
C LEU A 308 -7.61 25.45 -25.02
N THR A 309 -8.04 26.30 -24.10
CA THR A 309 -7.47 27.64 -23.97
C THR A 309 -6.17 27.55 -23.20
N ILE A 310 -5.04 27.57 -23.89
CA ILE A 310 -3.70 27.59 -23.26
C ILE A 310 -3.36 29.08 -23.03
N PHE A 311 -3.17 29.46 -21.78
CA PHE A 311 -2.57 30.74 -21.41
C PHE A 311 -1.07 30.54 -21.25
N ILE A 312 -0.29 31.30 -21.99
CA ILE A 312 1.17 31.36 -21.84
C ILE A 312 1.42 32.33 -20.69
N ALA A 313 1.86 31.83 -19.53
CA ALA A 313 2.49 32.67 -18.53
C ALA A 313 4.00 32.59 -18.77
N VAL A 314 4.62 33.70 -19.04
CA VAL A 314 6.06 33.81 -19.04
C VAL A 314 6.47 34.14 -17.63
N GLU A 315 7.10 33.18 -16.93
CA GLU A 315 7.77 33.48 -15.68
C GLU A 315 9.04 34.24 -16.01
N VAL A 316 9.08 35.51 -15.62
CA VAL A 316 10.21 36.39 -15.88
C VAL A 316 11.36 36.02 -14.96
N CYS A 317 12.48 35.64 -15.54
CA CYS A 317 13.75 35.70 -14.82
C CYS A 317 13.97 37.12 -14.30
N PRO A 318 14.48 37.34 -13.06
CA PRO A 318 14.44 38.62 -12.35
C PRO A 318 15.15 39.82 -13.05
N ASN A 319 15.61 39.69 -14.26
CA ASN A 319 16.38 40.71 -14.95
C ASN A 319 15.81 41.17 -16.31
N HIS A 320 14.55 40.84 -16.63
CA HIS A 320 13.93 41.38 -17.84
C HIS A 320 12.52 41.89 -17.57
N GLU A 321 12.28 43.16 -17.78
CA GLU A 321 10.94 43.76 -17.81
C GLU A 321 10.14 43.21 -18.99
N ILE A 322 8.94 42.69 -18.72
CA ILE A 322 7.98 42.30 -19.75
C ILE A 322 6.80 43.25 -19.67
N THR A 323 6.57 43.95 -20.77
CA THR A 323 5.34 44.70 -21.00
C THR A 323 4.29 43.74 -21.54
N ILE A 324 3.13 43.66 -20.89
CA ILE A 324 1.95 42.87 -21.28
C ILE A 324 1.20 43.57 -22.39
#